data_fce7a8f44c38fd97e36292b55099cee3
#
_entry.id   fce7a8f44c38fd97e36292b55099cee3
#
_cell.length_a   1.000
_cell.length_b   1.000
_cell.length_c   1.000
_cell.angle_alpha   90.00
_cell.angle_beta   90.00
_cell.angle_gamma   90.00
#
_symmetry.space_group_name_H-M   'P 1'
#
loop_
_entity.id
_entity.type
_entity.pdbx_description
1 polymer ?
#
loop_
_entity_poly.entity_id
_entity_poly.type
_entity_poly.pdbx_seq_one_letter_code
_entity_poly.pdbx_strand_id
1 'polypeptide(L)'
;MTVDVTETISQTVHPAFQLVRQHHVEALDILVSEFKHKVTGAVHYHLATEHDENVFLVAFRTLPMDSKGEAHILEHTVLCGSEKFPVRDPFFLMIRRSLNTFMNAFTAADWTAYPFATQNKKEFQNLLAVYMDAAFAANLNPLDFAQEGIRIELENGESVYKGVVFNEMKGAMSSPSDQLYHQLAYHLFPETTYHYNSGGDPKDIPD
;
A
#
# COMPACT_ATOMS: atom_id res chain seq x y z
N MET A 1 13.88 -26.35 26.66
CA MET A 1 14.93 -25.33 26.62
C MET A 1 14.29 -24.08 25.99
N THR A 2 13.91 -23.14 26.81
CA THR A 2 13.44 -21.82 26.30
C THR A 2 14.68 -21.11 25.77
N VAL A 3 14.79 -21.01 24.44
CA VAL A 3 15.79 -20.16 23.82
C VAL A 3 15.43 -18.73 24.23
N ASP A 4 16.35 -18.03 24.87
CA ASP A 4 16.16 -16.64 25.23
C ASP A 4 16.16 -15.80 23.94
N VAL A 5 14.98 -15.57 23.39
CA VAL A 5 14.74 -14.84 22.12
C VAL A 5 15.27 -13.41 22.22
N THR A 6 15.41 -12.88 23.43
CA THR A 6 15.91 -11.52 23.69
C THR A 6 17.39 -11.37 23.31
N GLU A 7 18.22 -12.39 23.57
CA GLU A 7 19.64 -12.37 23.19
C GLU A 7 19.84 -12.47 21.67
N THR A 8 19.00 -13.23 20.97
CA THR A 8 19.12 -13.45 19.52
C THR A 8 18.73 -12.18 18.72
N ILE A 9 17.73 -11.42 19.15
CA ILE A 9 17.28 -10.21 18.47
C ILE A 9 18.24 -9.03 18.70
N SER A 10 18.84 -8.93 19.88
CA SER A 10 19.83 -7.88 20.21
C SER A 10 21.06 -7.92 19.28
N GLN A 11 21.42 -9.08 18.76
CA GLN A 11 22.58 -9.26 17.89
C GLN A 11 22.32 -8.92 16.41
N THR A 12 21.05 -8.80 15.99
CA THR A 12 20.67 -8.61 14.58
C THR A 12 20.09 -7.24 14.25
N VAL A 13 19.98 -6.33 15.23
CA VAL A 13 19.45 -4.98 15.00
C VAL A 13 20.41 -4.18 14.13
N HIS A 14 19.91 -3.72 12.95
CA HIS A 14 20.69 -2.87 12.07
C HIS A 14 21.08 -1.56 12.79
N PRO A 15 22.33 -1.06 12.66
CA PRO A 15 22.81 0.11 13.38
C PRO A 15 21.96 1.39 13.21
N ALA A 16 21.26 1.54 12.08
CA ALA A 16 20.34 2.65 11.82
C ALA A 16 19.05 2.60 12.64
N PHE A 17 18.75 1.47 13.28
CA PHE A 17 17.53 1.31 14.08
C PHE A 17 17.83 1.22 15.56
N GLN A 18 16.86 1.54 16.37
CA GLN A 18 16.83 1.39 17.82
C GLN A 18 15.65 0.51 18.19
N LEU A 19 15.86 -0.53 18.99
CA LEU A 19 14.78 -1.28 19.63
C LEU A 19 14.11 -0.37 20.68
N VAL A 20 12.80 -0.16 20.56
CA VAL A 20 12.02 0.66 21.49
C VAL A 20 11.41 -0.19 22.59
N ARG A 21 10.73 -1.27 22.20
CA ARG A 21 10.11 -2.22 23.15
C ARG A 21 9.83 -3.55 22.48
N GLN A 22 9.61 -4.55 23.32
CA GLN A 22 9.15 -5.88 22.91
C GLN A 22 7.95 -6.30 23.78
N HIS A 23 7.03 -7.03 23.18
CA HIS A 23 5.87 -7.58 23.86
C HIS A 23 5.51 -8.95 23.28
N HIS A 24 5.37 -9.95 24.14
CA HIS A 24 4.88 -11.26 23.74
C HIS A 24 3.36 -11.30 23.87
N VAL A 25 2.69 -11.60 22.76
CA VAL A 25 1.24 -11.78 22.70
C VAL A 25 0.94 -13.25 22.87
N GLU A 26 0.73 -13.69 24.11
CA GLU A 26 0.58 -15.10 24.48
C GLU A 26 -0.52 -15.82 23.70
N ALA A 27 -1.67 -15.15 23.47
CA ALA A 27 -2.81 -15.76 22.76
C ALA A 27 -2.51 -16.14 21.31
N LEU A 28 -1.48 -15.54 20.69
CA LEU A 28 -1.09 -15.79 19.29
C LEU A 28 0.31 -16.39 19.19
N ASP A 29 1.01 -16.52 20.31
CA ASP A 29 2.42 -16.92 20.38
C ASP A 29 3.31 -16.08 19.42
N ILE A 30 3.16 -14.76 19.48
CA ILE A 30 3.89 -13.80 18.66
C ILE A 30 4.72 -12.87 19.54
N LEU A 31 6.03 -12.77 19.28
CA LEU A 31 6.87 -11.73 19.85
C LEU A 31 6.85 -10.50 18.95
N VAL A 32 6.24 -9.43 19.42
CA VAL A 32 6.20 -8.12 18.73
C VAL A 32 7.41 -7.29 19.19
N SER A 33 8.24 -6.87 18.25
CA SER A 33 9.37 -5.96 18.50
C SER A 33 9.16 -4.67 17.72
N GLU A 34 9.18 -3.54 18.43
CA GLU A 34 9.07 -2.21 17.85
C GLU A 34 10.45 -1.59 17.71
N PHE A 35 10.79 -1.19 16.50
CA PHE A 35 12.03 -0.47 16.19
C PHE A 35 11.73 0.90 15.64
N LYS A 36 12.63 1.85 15.89
CA LYS A 36 12.57 3.20 15.33
C LYS A 36 13.84 3.50 14.57
N HIS A 37 13.72 4.00 13.34
CA HIS A 37 14.84 4.45 12.54
C HIS A 37 15.40 5.75 13.14
N LYS A 38 16.70 5.79 13.44
CA LYS A 38 17.34 6.87 14.23
C LYS A 38 17.30 8.23 13.55
N VAL A 39 17.31 8.28 12.21
CA VAL A 39 17.36 9.53 11.45
C VAL A 39 15.96 10.00 11.07
N THR A 40 15.14 9.14 10.48
CA THR A 40 13.82 9.53 9.93
C THR A 40 12.70 9.42 10.94
N GLY A 41 12.90 8.65 12.03
CA GLY A 41 11.84 8.34 12.98
C GLY A 41 10.84 7.29 12.51
N ALA A 42 11.04 6.70 11.32
CA ALA A 42 10.17 5.63 10.80
C ALA A 42 10.10 4.46 11.80
N VAL A 43 8.90 3.94 11.97
CA VAL A 43 8.65 2.83 12.89
C VAL A 43 8.60 1.52 12.10
N HIS A 44 9.26 0.50 12.64
CA HIS A 44 9.23 -0.86 12.11
C HIS A 44 8.77 -1.82 13.19
N TYR A 45 7.76 -2.62 12.87
CA TYR A 45 7.32 -3.74 13.71
C TYR A 45 7.81 -5.05 13.12
N HIS A 46 8.49 -5.85 13.93
CA HIS A 46 8.81 -7.23 13.61
C HIS A 46 7.93 -8.15 14.46
N LEU A 47 7.20 -9.03 13.79
CA LEU A 47 6.31 -10.00 14.40
C LEU A 47 6.95 -11.39 14.22
N ALA A 48 7.64 -11.85 15.26
CA ALA A 48 8.31 -13.15 15.21
C ALA A 48 7.34 -14.27 15.63
N THR A 49 7.20 -15.27 14.77
CA THR A 49 6.38 -16.46 14.99
C THR A 49 6.99 -17.64 14.25
N GLU A 50 6.60 -18.86 14.61
CA GLU A 50 7.04 -20.09 13.93
C GLU A 50 6.22 -20.42 12.68
N HIS A 51 5.38 -19.50 12.21
CA HIS A 51 4.60 -19.69 11.00
C HIS A 51 5.49 -19.66 9.75
N ASP A 52 5.22 -20.55 8.78
CA ASP A 52 6.01 -20.66 7.54
C ASP A 52 5.85 -19.47 6.60
N GLU A 53 4.75 -18.71 6.72
CA GLU A 53 4.44 -17.60 5.86
C GLU A 53 5.18 -16.33 6.30
N ASN A 54 5.94 -15.77 5.37
CA ASN A 54 6.65 -14.52 5.60
C ASN A 54 5.83 -13.37 4.98
N VAL A 55 5.49 -12.40 5.79
CA VAL A 55 4.68 -11.23 5.41
C VAL A 55 5.53 -9.97 5.48
N PHE A 56 5.39 -9.10 4.49
CA PHE A 56 5.93 -7.76 4.49
C PHE A 56 4.81 -6.75 4.23
N LEU A 57 4.89 -5.60 4.86
CA LEU A 57 4.03 -4.46 4.59
C LEU A 57 4.82 -3.17 4.81
N VAL A 58 4.83 -2.30 3.81
CA VAL A 58 5.21 -0.90 3.98
C VAL A 58 3.97 -0.02 3.87
N ALA A 59 3.79 0.89 4.83
CA ALA A 59 2.65 1.79 4.87
C ALA A 59 3.11 3.25 4.99
N PHE A 60 2.38 4.11 4.31
CA PHE A 60 2.56 5.56 4.34
C PHE A 60 1.29 6.21 4.88
N ARG A 61 1.47 7.25 5.66
CA ARG A 61 0.37 8.08 6.09
C ARG A 61 -0.02 9.01 4.95
N THR A 62 -1.18 8.77 4.34
CA THR A 62 -1.73 9.54 3.22
C THR A 62 -3.05 10.17 3.65
N LEU A 63 -3.02 11.45 3.99
CA LEU A 63 -4.19 12.18 4.48
C LEU A 63 -4.84 12.91 3.29
N PRO A 64 -6.02 12.50 2.84
CA PRO A 64 -6.72 13.21 1.78
C PRO A 64 -7.15 14.60 2.27
N MET A 65 -7.04 15.58 1.38
CA MET A 65 -7.50 16.95 1.61
C MET A 65 -8.73 17.29 0.77
N ASP A 66 -9.11 16.38 -0.12
CA ASP A 66 -10.29 16.40 -0.98
C ASP A 66 -10.66 14.98 -1.42
N SER A 67 -11.60 14.85 -2.35
CA SER A 67 -12.04 13.55 -2.88
C SER A 67 -11.54 13.27 -4.31
N LYS A 68 -10.38 13.82 -4.71
CA LYS A 68 -9.80 13.59 -6.05
C LYS A 68 -9.09 12.25 -6.19
N GLY A 69 -8.86 11.53 -5.08
CA GLY A 69 -8.26 10.19 -5.10
C GLY A 69 -6.77 10.17 -5.43
N GLU A 70 -6.03 11.23 -5.16
CA GLU A 70 -4.60 11.35 -5.48
C GLU A 70 -3.77 10.22 -4.90
N ALA A 71 -4.05 9.83 -3.64
CA ALA A 71 -3.33 8.73 -2.98
C ALA A 71 -3.61 7.37 -3.65
N HIS A 72 -4.84 7.14 -4.12
CA HIS A 72 -5.24 5.93 -4.82
C HIS A 72 -4.61 5.86 -6.22
N ILE A 73 -4.64 6.97 -6.96
CA ILE A 73 -3.97 7.07 -8.27
C ILE A 73 -2.46 6.86 -8.12
N LEU A 74 -1.86 7.43 -7.08
CA LEU A 74 -0.44 7.22 -6.78
C LEU A 74 -0.15 5.77 -6.40
N GLU A 75 -1.01 5.11 -5.62
CA GLU A 75 -0.91 3.70 -5.29
C GLU A 75 -0.75 2.84 -6.55
N HIS A 76 -1.62 3.03 -7.53
CA HIS A 76 -1.53 2.34 -8.81
C HIS A 76 -0.25 2.71 -9.59
N THR A 77 0.03 4.00 -9.69
CA THR A 77 1.11 4.52 -10.55
C THR A 77 2.51 4.10 -10.07
N VAL A 78 2.75 4.02 -8.75
CA VAL A 78 4.05 3.57 -8.22
C VAL A 78 4.37 2.12 -8.56
N LEU A 79 3.36 1.29 -8.82
CA LEU A 79 3.52 -0.12 -9.18
C LEU A 79 3.79 -0.34 -10.68
N CYS A 80 3.74 0.71 -11.51
CA CYS A 80 3.91 0.62 -12.96
C CYS A 80 5.37 0.52 -13.41
N GLY A 81 6.34 0.80 -12.52
CA GLY A 81 7.77 0.68 -12.79
C GLY A 81 8.61 1.57 -11.89
N SER A 82 9.85 1.17 -11.67
CA SER A 82 10.77 1.83 -10.75
C SER A 82 12.19 1.86 -11.28
N GLU A 83 13.11 2.51 -10.57
CA GLU A 83 14.49 2.73 -11.01
C GLU A 83 15.22 1.42 -11.33
N LYS A 84 15.14 0.42 -10.45
CA LYS A 84 15.79 -0.90 -10.66
C LYS A 84 14.97 -1.85 -11.50
N PHE A 85 13.66 -1.64 -11.56
CA PHE A 85 12.72 -2.46 -12.32
C PHE A 85 11.97 -1.61 -13.35
N PRO A 86 12.68 -1.06 -14.36
CA PRO A 86 12.10 -0.13 -15.35
C PRO A 86 11.31 -0.89 -16.43
N VAL A 87 10.53 -1.87 -16.01
CA VAL A 87 9.63 -2.65 -16.88
C VAL A 87 8.20 -2.20 -16.60
N ARG A 88 7.37 -2.32 -17.62
CA ARG A 88 5.95 -1.99 -17.46
C ARG A 88 5.26 -3.02 -16.57
N ASP A 89 4.53 -2.54 -15.58
CA ASP A 89 3.67 -3.32 -14.69
C ASP A 89 4.38 -4.51 -14.00
N PRO A 90 5.53 -4.30 -13.32
CA PRO A 90 6.24 -5.39 -12.65
C PRO A 90 5.38 -6.09 -11.61
N PHE A 91 4.47 -5.36 -10.96
CA PHE A 91 3.51 -5.89 -9.99
C PHE A 91 2.60 -6.96 -10.62
N PHE A 92 1.95 -6.67 -11.75
CA PHE A 92 1.07 -7.63 -12.43
C PHE A 92 1.83 -8.83 -13.03
N LEU A 93 3.09 -8.62 -13.40
CA LEU A 93 3.95 -9.73 -13.80
C LEU A 93 4.25 -10.67 -12.63
N MET A 94 4.57 -10.10 -11.46
CA MET A 94 4.89 -10.87 -10.25
C MET A 94 3.65 -11.60 -9.70
N ILE A 95 2.49 -11.00 -9.64
CA ILE A 95 1.24 -11.64 -9.20
C ILE A 95 0.99 -12.97 -9.92
N ARG A 96 1.31 -13.03 -11.20
CA ARG A 96 1.03 -14.20 -12.06
C ARG A 96 2.15 -15.23 -12.10
N ARG A 97 3.38 -14.85 -11.72
CA ARG A 97 4.60 -15.65 -12.01
C ARG A 97 5.46 -15.90 -10.79
N SER A 98 5.24 -15.21 -9.69
CA SER A 98 6.00 -15.42 -8.46
C SER A 98 5.35 -16.48 -7.56
N LEU A 99 6.10 -16.95 -6.57
CA LEU A 99 5.61 -17.87 -5.53
C LEU A 99 4.98 -17.10 -4.37
N ASN A 100 4.20 -16.08 -4.68
CA ASN A 100 3.45 -15.33 -3.68
C ASN A 100 2.24 -16.13 -3.20
N THR A 101 1.86 -15.94 -1.94
CA THR A 101 0.57 -16.36 -1.39
C THR A 101 -0.40 -15.20 -1.30
N PHE A 102 0.13 -13.99 -1.26
CA PHE A 102 -0.63 -12.75 -1.29
C PHE A 102 0.22 -11.60 -1.87
N MET A 103 -0.36 -10.80 -2.74
CA MET A 103 0.19 -9.53 -3.22
C MET A 103 -0.95 -8.55 -3.43
N ASN A 104 -0.80 -7.35 -2.88
CA ASN A 104 -1.80 -6.29 -3.09
C ASN A 104 -1.20 -4.90 -2.82
N ALA A 105 -2.02 -3.88 -3.02
CA ALA A 105 -1.86 -2.54 -2.51
C ALA A 105 -3.22 -2.06 -2.00
N PHE A 106 -3.24 -1.13 -1.06
CA PHE A 106 -4.45 -0.60 -0.45
C PHE A 106 -4.33 0.89 -0.19
N THR A 107 -5.36 1.64 -0.52
CA THR A 107 -5.56 3.01 -0.05
C THR A 107 -6.79 3.06 0.84
N ALA A 108 -6.58 3.48 2.08
CA ALA A 108 -7.62 3.70 3.07
C ALA A 108 -7.80 5.21 3.35
N ALA A 109 -8.63 5.54 4.33
CA ALA A 109 -8.98 6.92 4.64
C ALA A 109 -7.80 7.81 5.08
N ASP A 110 -6.71 7.22 5.60
CA ASP A 110 -5.57 7.96 6.15
C ASP A 110 -4.21 7.26 5.97
N TRP A 111 -4.18 6.16 5.20
CA TRP A 111 -2.95 5.43 4.89
C TRP A 111 -3.03 4.71 3.54
N THR A 112 -1.87 4.49 2.94
CA THR A 112 -1.67 3.64 1.76
C THR A 112 -0.62 2.61 2.08
N ALA A 113 -0.84 1.34 1.76
CA ALA A 113 0.07 0.25 2.09
C ALA A 113 0.27 -0.72 0.93
N TYR A 114 1.45 -1.31 0.91
CA TYR A 114 1.89 -2.26 -0.10
C TYR A 114 2.33 -3.56 0.59
N PRO A 115 1.39 -4.51 0.82
CA PRO A 115 1.68 -5.80 1.43
C PRO A 115 1.97 -6.89 0.42
N PHE A 116 2.80 -7.86 0.82
CA PHE A 116 2.90 -9.16 0.18
C PHE A 116 3.17 -10.26 1.20
N ALA A 117 2.90 -11.51 0.82
CA ALA A 117 3.21 -12.68 1.60
C ALA A 117 3.71 -13.83 0.69
N THR A 118 4.58 -14.66 1.24
CA THR A 118 5.08 -15.88 0.58
C THR A 118 5.69 -16.85 1.59
N GLN A 119 5.58 -18.14 1.33
CA GLN A 119 6.27 -19.21 2.08
C GLN A 119 7.68 -19.47 1.55
N ASN A 120 8.06 -18.90 0.41
CA ASN A 120 9.36 -19.11 -0.21
C ASN A 120 10.33 -17.99 0.17
N LYS A 121 11.40 -18.33 0.90
CA LYS A 121 12.41 -17.36 1.40
C LYS A 121 13.13 -16.61 0.28
N LYS A 122 13.38 -17.25 -0.88
CA LYS A 122 14.02 -16.58 -2.01
C LYS A 122 13.06 -15.59 -2.66
N GLU A 123 11.80 -15.99 -2.80
CA GLU A 123 10.76 -15.14 -3.35
C GLU A 123 10.45 -13.94 -2.44
N PHE A 124 10.51 -14.12 -1.14
CA PHE A 124 10.39 -13.01 -0.19
C PHE A 124 11.40 -11.90 -0.49
N GLN A 125 12.67 -12.25 -0.73
CA GLN A 125 13.70 -11.27 -1.09
C GLN A 125 13.46 -10.61 -2.44
N ASN A 126 12.97 -11.36 -3.43
CA ASN A 126 12.63 -10.82 -4.75
C ASN A 126 11.47 -9.81 -4.66
N LEU A 127 10.39 -10.20 -3.99
CA LEU A 127 9.22 -9.34 -3.76
C LEU A 127 9.58 -8.11 -2.94
N LEU A 128 10.39 -8.28 -1.88
CA LEU A 128 10.86 -7.16 -1.06
C LEU A 128 11.64 -6.15 -1.90
N ALA A 129 12.53 -6.62 -2.78
CA ALA A 129 13.29 -5.73 -3.66
C ALA A 129 12.39 -4.94 -4.62
N VAL A 130 11.39 -5.59 -5.22
CA VAL A 130 10.43 -4.94 -6.14
C VAL A 130 9.56 -3.94 -5.40
N TYR A 131 8.96 -4.33 -4.26
CA TYR A 131 8.07 -3.45 -3.49
C TYR A 131 8.79 -2.24 -2.89
N MET A 132 9.99 -2.44 -2.35
CA MET A 132 10.78 -1.34 -1.81
C MET A 132 11.22 -0.36 -2.90
N ASP A 133 11.64 -0.86 -4.06
CA ASP A 133 12.03 0.02 -5.16
C ASP A 133 10.81 0.75 -5.74
N ALA A 134 9.67 0.08 -5.90
CA ALA A 134 8.43 0.72 -6.31
C ALA A 134 8.00 1.82 -5.33
N ALA A 135 7.98 1.53 -4.02
CA ALA A 135 7.51 2.48 -3.02
C ALA A 135 8.41 3.70 -2.83
N PHE A 136 9.74 3.58 -3.07
CA PHE A 136 10.72 4.64 -2.78
C PHE A 136 11.45 5.22 -3.99
N ALA A 137 11.34 4.57 -5.14
CA ALA A 137 12.03 4.96 -6.38
C ALA A 137 11.16 4.72 -7.63
N ALA A 138 9.85 4.95 -7.52
CA ALA A 138 8.92 4.86 -8.64
C ALA A 138 9.28 5.84 -9.76
N ASN A 139 9.12 5.41 -11.01
CA ASN A 139 9.40 6.26 -12.17
C ASN A 139 8.36 7.37 -12.37
N LEU A 140 7.12 7.17 -11.93
CA LEU A 140 5.99 8.11 -12.04
C LEU A 140 5.85 8.69 -13.45
N ASN A 141 5.80 7.82 -14.46
CA ASN A 141 5.70 8.24 -15.84
C ASN A 141 4.32 8.86 -16.11
N PRO A 142 4.23 10.02 -16.80
CA PRO A 142 2.93 10.63 -17.16
C PRO A 142 2.00 9.72 -17.96
N LEU A 143 2.53 8.77 -18.74
CA LEU A 143 1.71 7.80 -19.48
C LEU A 143 1.09 6.75 -18.55
N ASP A 144 1.78 6.37 -17.48
CA ASP A 144 1.24 5.47 -16.47
C ASP A 144 0.13 6.17 -15.68
N PHE A 145 0.34 7.45 -15.31
CA PHE A 145 -0.73 8.28 -14.73
C PHE A 145 -1.95 8.37 -15.64
N ALA A 146 -1.77 8.63 -16.94
CA ALA A 146 -2.87 8.70 -17.89
C ALA A 146 -3.61 7.36 -18.04
N GLN A 147 -2.92 6.24 -17.87
CA GLN A 147 -3.53 4.91 -17.91
C GLN A 147 -4.24 4.58 -16.60
N GLU A 148 -3.55 4.72 -15.48
CA GLU A 148 -4.04 4.30 -14.16
C GLU A 148 -5.02 5.32 -13.56
N GLY A 149 -4.71 6.60 -13.62
CA GLY A 149 -5.52 7.68 -13.05
C GLY A 149 -6.68 8.07 -13.93
N ILE A 150 -6.43 9.06 -14.79
CA ILE A 150 -7.46 9.65 -15.66
C ILE A 150 -6.86 10.21 -16.95
N ARG A 151 -7.61 10.12 -18.04
CA ARG A 151 -7.35 10.76 -19.34
C ARG A 151 -8.64 11.04 -20.07
N ILE A 152 -8.56 11.90 -21.09
CA ILE A 152 -9.67 12.15 -22.01
C ILE A 152 -9.46 11.31 -23.27
N GLU A 153 -10.49 10.59 -23.71
CA GLU A 153 -10.56 9.88 -24.99
C GLU A 153 -11.74 10.37 -25.82
N LEU A 154 -11.65 10.17 -27.14
CA LEU A 154 -12.76 10.41 -28.05
C LEU A 154 -13.48 9.09 -28.34
N GLU A 155 -14.73 8.98 -27.96
CA GLU A 155 -15.61 7.86 -28.32
C GLU A 155 -16.81 8.38 -29.11
N ASN A 156 -16.98 7.89 -30.33
CA ASN A 156 -18.07 8.30 -31.23
C ASN A 156 -18.16 9.82 -31.46
N GLY A 157 -17.04 10.53 -31.36
CA GLY A 157 -16.96 11.99 -31.52
C GLY A 157 -17.23 12.79 -30.25
N GLU A 158 -17.47 12.14 -29.14
CA GLU A 158 -17.65 12.76 -27.82
C GLU A 158 -16.42 12.54 -26.93
N SER A 159 -16.08 13.54 -26.11
CA SER A 159 -15.01 13.44 -25.11
C SER A 159 -15.49 12.66 -23.89
N VAL A 160 -14.78 11.63 -23.52
CA VAL A 160 -15.07 10.79 -22.35
C VAL A 160 -13.86 10.66 -21.45
N TYR A 161 -14.08 10.59 -20.14
CA TYR A 161 -13.02 10.27 -19.18
C TYR A 161 -12.78 8.77 -19.10
N LYS A 162 -11.51 8.37 -19.09
CA LYS A 162 -11.03 7.00 -18.93
C LYS A 162 -9.88 6.96 -17.93
N GLY A 163 -9.68 5.83 -17.31
CA GLY A 163 -8.60 5.53 -16.38
C GLY A 163 -8.96 4.31 -15.56
N VAL A 164 -7.99 3.59 -15.03
CA VAL A 164 -8.25 2.40 -14.22
C VAL A 164 -8.96 2.83 -12.93
N VAL A 165 -8.35 3.71 -12.14
CA VAL A 165 -8.91 4.23 -10.89
C VAL A 165 -10.23 4.96 -11.12
N PHE A 166 -10.31 5.82 -12.16
CA PHE A 166 -11.55 6.51 -12.49
C PHE A 166 -12.71 5.52 -12.75
N ASN A 167 -12.47 4.47 -13.54
CA ASN A 167 -13.50 3.48 -13.86
C ASN A 167 -13.84 2.59 -12.66
N GLU A 168 -12.84 2.23 -11.85
CA GLU A 168 -13.03 1.49 -10.60
C GLU A 168 -13.93 2.26 -9.65
N MET A 169 -13.62 3.51 -9.39
CA MET A 169 -14.41 4.36 -8.50
C MET A 169 -15.80 4.68 -9.06
N LYS A 170 -15.94 4.80 -10.39
CA LYS A 170 -17.24 4.90 -11.03
C LYS A 170 -18.08 3.63 -10.79
N GLY A 171 -17.45 2.46 -10.82
CA GLY A 171 -18.07 1.19 -10.46
C GLY A 171 -18.46 1.14 -8.98
N ALA A 172 -17.54 1.43 -8.08
CA ALA A 172 -17.77 1.43 -6.63
C ALA A 172 -18.90 2.40 -6.25
N MET A 173 -18.85 3.63 -6.73
CA MET A 173 -19.86 4.66 -6.44
C MET A 173 -21.20 4.43 -7.14
N SER A 174 -21.34 3.39 -7.97
CA SER A 174 -22.65 2.95 -8.47
C SER A 174 -23.44 2.09 -7.45
N SER A 175 -22.75 1.59 -6.42
CA SER A 175 -23.34 0.79 -5.33
C SER A 175 -24.08 1.69 -4.34
N PRO A 176 -25.38 1.44 -4.06
CA PRO A 176 -26.12 2.20 -3.04
C PRO A 176 -25.50 2.11 -1.63
N SER A 177 -24.90 0.98 -1.29
CA SER A 177 -24.26 0.77 0.00
C SER A 177 -23.00 1.62 0.16
N ASP A 178 -22.19 1.72 -0.91
CA ASP A 178 -20.98 2.53 -0.88
C ASP A 178 -21.32 4.03 -0.87
N GLN A 179 -22.33 4.45 -1.65
CA GLN A 179 -22.87 5.80 -1.57
C GLN A 179 -23.35 6.15 -0.15
N LEU A 180 -24.10 5.24 0.49
CA LEU A 180 -24.56 5.44 1.86
C LEU A 180 -23.38 5.57 2.84
N TYR A 181 -22.38 4.68 2.72
CA TYR A 181 -21.18 4.73 3.56
C TYR A 181 -20.47 6.08 3.45
N HIS A 182 -20.21 6.54 2.23
CA HIS A 182 -19.55 7.84 2.00
C HIS A 182 -20.38 9.02 2.48
N GLN A 183 -21.70 9.01 2.29
CA GLN A 183 -22.58 10.05 2.82
C GLN A 183 -22.61 10.06 4.36
N LEU A 184 -22.63 8.90 5.00
CA LEU A 184 -22.54 8.80 6.46
C LEU A 184 -21.20 9.36 6.96
N ALA A 185 -20.08 8.96 6.34
CA ALA A 185 -18.75 9.45 6.71
C ALA A 185 -18.65 10.98 6.54
N TYR A 186 -19.12 11.50 5.41
CA TYR A 186 -19.17 12.93 5.11
C TYR A 186 -19.89 13.74 6.18
N HIS A 187 -21.05 13.27 6.66
CA HIS A 187 -21.87 13.99 7.62
C HIS A 187 -21.47 13.74 9.09
N LEU A 188 -20.97 12.55 9.41
CA LEU A 188 -20.61 12.20 10.80
C LEU A 188 -19.22 12.66 11.20
N PHE A 189 -18.30 12.80 10.24
CA PHE A 189 -16.89 13.11 10.50
C PHE A 189 -16.38 14.33 9.72
N PRO A 190 -17.07 15.49 9.75
CA PRO A 190 -16.80 16.64 8.87
C PRO A 190 -15.41 17.27 9.09
N GLU A 191 -14.78 17.06 10.24
CA GLU A 191 -13.48 17.64 10.60
C GLU A 191 -12.33 16.64 10.53
N THR A 192 -12.54 15.48 9.92
CA THR A 192 -11.54 14.42 9.82
C THR A 192 -11.30 14.01 8.38
N THR A 193 -10.24 13.22 8.14
CA THR A 193 -9.96 12.65 6.82
C THR A 193 -11.06 11.71 6.31
N TYR A 194 -11.87 11.15 7.20
CA TYR A 194 -13.02 10.30 6.85
C TYR A 194 -14.14 11.05 6.13
N HIS A 195 -14.12 12.40 6.19
CA HIS A 195 -15.02 13.25 5.42
C HIS A 195 -14.85 13.07 3.91
N TYR A 196 -13.64 12.78 3.46
CA TYR A 196 -13.29 12.64 2.05
C TYR A 196 -13.37 11.18 1.58
N ASN A 197 -13.63 11.00 0.28
CA ASN A 197 -13.48 9.72 -0.38
C ASN A 197 -12.01 9.55 -0.81
N SER A 198 -11.20 8.86 -0.01
CA SER A 198 -9.78 8.63 -0.29
C SER A 198 -9.52 7.85 -1.59
N GLY A 199 -10.49 7.04 -2.04
CA GLY A 199 -10.44 6.35 -3.33
C GLY A 199 -10.67 7.27 -4.53
N GLY A 200 -11.30 8.43 -4.29
CA GLY A 200 -11.71 9.41 -5.29
C GLY A 200 -13.22 9.34 -5.62
N ASP A 201 -13.89 10.48 -5.59
CA ASP A 201 -15.24 10.58 -6.16
C ASP A 201 -15.10 10.77 -7.68
N PRO A 202 -15.81 10.01 -8.52
CA PRO A 202 -15.77 10.18 -9.97
C PRO A 202 -16.12 11.59 -10.48
N LYS A 203 -16.77 12.41 -9.66
CA LYS A 203 -17.07 13.80 -9.97
C LYS A 203 -15.89 14.74 -9.74
N ASP A 204 -15.00 14.37 -8.78
CA ASP A 204 -13.91 15.21 -8.32
C ASP A 204 -12.55 14.76 -8.93
N ILE A 205 -12.39 13.48 -9.29
CA ILE A 205 -11.18 12.95 -9.94
C ILE A 205 -10.74 13.74 -11.19
N PRO A 206 -11.64 14.27 -12.06
CA PRO A 206 -11.26 15.03 -13.25
C PRO A 206 -10.63 16.41 -12.99
N ASP A 207 -10.79 16.98 -11.79
CA ASP A 207 -10.34 18.33 -11.40
C ASP A 207 -8.92 18.33 -10.82
#